data_92df314a49ac124bdeaaa3c469b3508c
#
_entry.id   92df314a49ac124bdeaaa3c469b3508c
#
_cell.length_a   1.000
_cell.length_b   1.000
_cell.length_c   1.000
_cell.angle_alpha   90.00
_cell.angle_beta   90.00
_cell.angle_gamma   90.00
#
_symmetry.space_group_name_H-M   'P 1'
#
loop_
_entity.id
_entity.type
_entity.pdbx_description
1 polymer ?
#
loop_
_entity_poly.entity_id
_entity_poly.type
_entity_poly.pdbx_seq_one_letter_code
_entity_poly.pdbx_strand_id
1 'polypeptide(L)'
;MTIVFSILGLLLLALIIGKVNLSIQFHKKVIELFALSKNISQQKFDKNQTDGLPKPVQRYFNYILKEEQSFISYARIKHEGQFKAGLKKGWMNIKGEQYATTEKPGFIWKGTTAMFIAQDLYIADKGRLIVSLFSMINVVNAKGKQYNQGELLRWLGESILYPTNFLPSDKLKWFPIDDKTAKLTFNYKGLPLFFKITFNDIGEITEMETKRYMGVNNLETWVIKVSDYKELNNVLIPTRFEVLWRLEKGDFCYAKFDITDIEYDKPVKF
;
A
#
# COMPACT_ATOMS: atom_id res chain seq x y z
N MET A 1 -14.04 0.83 47.25
CA MET A 1 -14.23 -0.17 46.17
C MET A 1 -15.13 0.40 45.03
N THR A 2 -16.28 0.94 45.32
CA THR A 2 -17.25 1.49 44.34
C THR A 2 -16.65 2.59 43.44
N ILE A 3 -15.88 3.53 43.97
CA ILE A 3 -15.23 4.62 43.19
C ILE A 3 -14.27 4.08 42.16
N VAL A 4 -13.47 3.03 42.49
CA VAL A 4 -12.52 2.42 41.58
C VAL A 4 -13.24 1.72 40.42
N PHE A 5 -14.32 1.00 40.68
CA PHE A 5 -15.15 0.39 39.64
C PHE A 5 -15.82 1.44 38.73
N SER A 6 -16.27 2.57 39.31
CA SER A 6 -16.85 3.67 38.53
C SER A 6 -15.81 4.29 37.58
N ILE A 7 -14.58 4.51 38.03
CA ILE A 7 -13.49 5.07 37.22
C ILE A 7 -13.13 4.08 36.09
N LEU A 8 -12.98 2.80 36.41
CA LEU A 8 -12.71 1.76 35.37
C LEU A 8 -13.83 1.67 34.35
N GLY A 9 -15.08 1.77 34.77
CA GLY A 9 -16.24 1.78 33.89
C GLY A 9 -16.23 2.99 32.95
N LEU A 10 -15.92 4.18 33.44
CA LEU A 10 -15.80 5.40 32.64
C LEU A 10 -14.65 5.32 31.63
N LEU A 11 -13.49 4.77 32.00
CA LEU A 11 -12.35 4.55 31.12
C LEU A 11 -12.70 3.57 30.00
N LEU A 12 -13.35 2.45 30.33
CA LEU A 12 -13.81 1.49 29.34
C LEU A 12 -14.80 2.09 28.35
N LEU A 13 -15.76 2.87 28.84
CA LEU A 13 -16.73 3.59 28.01
C LEU A 13 -16.04 4.56 27.08
N ALA A 14 -15.07 5.34 27.56
CA ALA A 14 -14.29 6.27 26.74
C ALA A 14 -13.52 5.55 25.63
N LEU A 15 -12.91 4.39 25.92
CA LEU A 15 -12.22 3.53 24.94
C LEU A 15 -13.18 3.04 23.84
N ILE A 16 -14.38 2.61 24.24
CA ILE A 16 -15.41 2.13 23.28
C ILE A 16 -15.85 3.28 22.38
N ILE A 17 -16.16 4.45 22.95
CA ILE A 17 -16.57 5.64 22.18
C ILE A 17 -15.46 6.06 21.22
N GLY A 18 -14.20 6.08 21.66
CA GLY A 18 -13.05 6.40 20.83
C GLY A 18 -12.92 5.43 19.65
N LYS A 19 -13.05 4.13 19.90
CA LYS A 19 -12.98 3.09 18.86
C LYS A 19 -14.11 3.20 17.84
N VAL A 20 -15.33 3.45 18.28
CA VAL A 20 -16.49 3.67 17.41
C VAL A 20 -16.29 4.92 16.54
N ASN A 21 -15.86 6.03 17.14
CA ASN A 21 -15.61 7.27 16.42
C ASN A 21 -14.52 7.10 15.34
N LEU A 22 -13.38 6.45 15.66
CA LEU A 22 -12.35 6.16 14.68
C LEU A 22 -12.86 5.27 13.53
N SER A 23 -13.71 4.29 13.85
CA SER A 23 -14.34 3.42 12.83
C SER A 23 -15.25 4.22 11.90
N ILE A 24 -16.05 5.12 12.44
CA ILE A 24 -16.93 6.00 11.64
C ILE A 24 -16.10 6.94 10.75
N GLN A 25 -15.05 7.56 11.30
CA GLN A 25 -14.16 8.43 10.53
C GLN A 25 -13.43 7.68 9.42
N PHE A 26 -12.96 6.47 9.70
CA PHE A 26 -12.34 5.61 8.70
C PHE A 26 -13.33 5.25 7.58
N HIS A 27 -14.54 4.86 7.93
CA HIS A 27 -15.59 4.55 6.94
C HIS A 27 -15.91 5.75 6.04
N LYS A 28 -16.04 6.96 6.61
CA LYS A 28 -16.26 8.19 5.83
C LYS A 28 -15.13 8.44 4.81
N LYS A 29 -13.87 8.20 5.20
CA LYS A 29 -12.72 8.34 4.29
C LYS A 29 -12.69 7.26 3.20
N VAL A 30 -13.14 6.03 3.48
CA VAL A 30 -13.31 4.99 2.45
C VAL A 30 -14.35 5.41 1.42
N ILE A 31 -15.48 5.96 1.86
CA ILE A 31 -16.51 6.51 0.97
C ILE A 31 -15.94 7.68 0.14
N GLU A 32 -15.21 8.61 0.77
CA GLU A 32 -14.55 9.72 0.09
C GLU A 32 -13.59 9.23 -0.99
N LEU A 33 -12.73 8.25 -0.66
CA LEU A 33 -11.81 7.64 -1.60
C LEU A 33 -12.54 7.09 -2.82
N PHE A 34 -13.56 6.27 -2.61
CA PHE A 34 -14.29 5.63 -3.72
C PHE A 34 -15.11 6.64 -4.55
N ALA A 35 -15.61 7.72 -3.94
CA ALA A 35 -16.31 8.77 -4.66
C ALA A 35 -15.44 9.56 -5.64
N LEU A 36 -14.11 9.49 -5.51
CA LEU A 36 -13.16 10.15 -6.41
C LEU A 36 -12.93 9.37 -7.71
N SER A 37 -13.16 8.05 -7.70
CA SER A 37 -13.09 7.17 -8.86
C SER A 37 -14.51 6.69 -9.16
N LYS A 38 -15.07 7.07 -10.30
CA LYS A 38 -16.52 6.93 -10.52
C LYS A 38 -16.92 5.65 -11.23
N ASN A 39 -16.02 5.01 -11.95
CA ASN A 39 -16.36 3.90 -12.84
C ASN A 39 -15.42 2.70 -12.65
N ILE A 40 -15.99 1.51 -12.76
CA ILE A 40 -15.21 0.29 -12.98
C ILE A 40 -14.81 0.28 -14.46
N SER A 41 -13.53 0.12 -14.73
CA SER A 41 -12.98 0.09 -16.08
C SER A 41 -13.59 -1.05 -16.90
N GLN A 42 -13.91 -0.77 -18.15
CA GLN A 42 -14.32 -1.79 -19.12
C GLN A 42 -13.14 -2.26 -19.97
N GLN A 43 -11.94 -1.73 -19.73
CA GLN A 43 -10.74 -2.12 -20.44
C GLN A 43 -10.32 -3.53 -20.06
N LYS A 44 -9.75 -4.22 -21.03
CA LYS A 44 -9.20 -5.56 -20.86
C LYS A 44 -7.76 -5.59 -21.30
N PHE A 45 -6.99 -6.45 -20.68
CA PHE A 45 -5.61 -6.67 -21.03
C PHE A 45 -5.52 -7.42 -22.37
N ASP A 46 -4.66 -6.93 -23.26
CA ASP A 46 -4.22 -7.55 -24.49
C ASP A 46 -2.70 -7.69 -24.43
N LYS A 47 -2.17 -8.86 -24.75
CA LYS A 47 -0.72 -9.15 -24.73
C LYS A 47 0.08 -8.19 -25.59
N ASN A 48 -0.48 -7.67 -26.68
CA ASN A 48 0.17 -6.67 -27.51
C ASN A 48 0.50 -5.37 -26.75
N GLN A 49 -0.18 -5.10 -25.63
CA GLN A 49 0.14 -3.94 -24.76
C GLN A 49 1.53 -4.08 -24.10
N THR A 50 2.14 -5.26 -24.14
CA THR A 50 3.49 -5.48 -23.61
C THR A 50 4.59 -5.35 -24.66
N ASP A 51 4.25 -5.18 -25.92
CA ASP A 51 5.21 -5.07 -27.02
C ASP A 51 6.10 -3.83 -26.83
N GLY A 52 7.40 -4.01 -27.08
CA GLY A 52 8.39 -2.95 -26.89
C GLY A 52 8.78 -2.65 -25.45
N LEU A 53 8.16 -3.27 -24.46
CA LEU A 53 8.59 -3.16 -23.06
C LEU A 53 9.94 -3.87 -22.83
N PRO A 54 10.69 -3.53 -21.76
CA PRO A 54 11.88 -4.28 -21.36
C PRO A 54 11.57 -5.77 -21.19
N LYS A 55 12.46 -6.66 -21.62
CA LYS A 55 12.26 -8.12 -21.55
C LYS A 55 11.77 -8.65 -20.20
N PRO A 56 12.34 -8.25 -19.03
CA PRO A 56 11.84 -8.73 -17.75
C PRO A 56 10.41 -8.28 -17.47
N VAL A 57 10.00 -7.10 -17.97
CA VAL A 57 8.64 -6.56 -17.80
C VAL A 57 7.65 -7.33 -18.68
N GLN A 58 8.03 -7.67 -19.92
CA GLN A 58 7.21 -8.55 -20.78
C GLN A 58 6.98 -9.90 -20.13
N ARG A 59 8.07 -10.54 -19.59
CA ARG A 59 7.94 -11.82 -18.87
C ARG A 59 6.98 -11.71 -17.69
N TYR A 60 7.08 -10.63 -16.89
CA TYR A 60 6.20 -10.38 -15.76
C TYR A 60 4.74 -10.33 -16.18
N PHE A 61 4.36 -9.46 -17.12
CA PHE A 61 2.96 -9.35 -17.54
C PHE A 61 2.44 -10.63 -18.18
N ASN A 62 3.23 -11.30 -19.01
CA ASN A 62 2.84 -12.58 -19.60
C ASN A 62 2.66 -13.70 -18.57
N TYR A 63 3.35 -13.62 -17.43
CA TYR A 63 3.24 -14.58 -16.34
C TYR A 63 2.03 -14.30 -15.44
N ILE A 64 1.74 -13.02 -15.10
CA ILE A 64 0.74 -12.69 -14.09
C ILE A 64 -0.63 -12.32 -14.66
N LEU A 65 -0.73 -11.85 -15.91
CA LEU A 65 -1.98 -11.42 -16.52
C LEU A 65 -2.45 -12.46 -17.55
N LYS A 66 -3.75 -12.72 -17.52
CA LYS A 66 -4.44 -13.56 -18.52
C LYS A 66 -4.97 -12.67 -19.64
N GLU A 67 -5.00 -13.18 -20.88
CA GLU A 67 -5.67 -12.48 -21.99
C GLU A 67 -7.11 -12.14 -21.60
N GLU A 68 -7.61 -10.98 -22.03
CA GLU A 68 -8.93 -10.45 -21.69
C GLU A 68 -9.16 -10.19 -20.18
N GLN A 69 -8.12 -10.20 -19.35
CA GLN A 69 -8.26 -9.85 -17.94
C GLN A 69 -8.70 -8.39 -17.78
N SER A 70 -9.77 -8.18 -17.02
CA SER A 70 -10.30 -6.84 -16.75
C SER A 70 -9.29 -5.98 -15.99
N PHE A 71 -9.20 -4.70 -16.35
CA PHE A 71 -8.43 -3.72 -15.60
C PHE A 71 -9.06 -3.51 -14.23
N ILE A 72 -8.25 -3.58 -13.19
CA ILE A 72 -8.69 -3.42 -11.82
C ILE A 72 -8.82 -1.92 -11.50
N SER A 73 -10.00 -1.51 -11.07
CA SER A 73 -10.31 -0.12 -10.69
C SER A 73 -10.28 0.11 -9.19
N TYR A 74 -10.65 -0.90 -8.43
CA TYR A 74 -10.71 -0.88 -6.97
C TYR A 74 -10.11 -2.16 -6.39
N ALA A 75 -9.37 -2.02 -5.30
CA ALA A 75 -8.93 -3.16 -4.51
C ALA A 75 -9.26 -2.92 -3.04
N ARG A 76 -9.75 -3.97 -2.36
CA ARG A 76 -9.85 -4.01 -0.91
C ARG A 76 -9.11 -5.22 -0.38
N ILE A 77 -8.29 -4.99 0.64
CA ILE A 77 -7.22 -5.89 1.03
C ILE A 77 -7.24 -6.05 2.55
N LYS A 78 -7.07 -7.28 3.03
CA LYS A 78 -6.74 -7.57 4.43
C LYS A 78 -5.39 -8.26 4.51
N HIS A 79 -4.65 -7.95 5.54
CA HIS A 79 -3.39 -8.60 5.83
C HIS A 79 -3.17 -8.73 7.34
N GLU A 80 -2.32 -9.66 7.71
CA GLU A 80 -1.79 -9.81 9.06
C GLU A 80 -0.27 -9.77 9.00
N GLY A 81 0.37 -9.63 10.14
CA GLY A 81 1.82 -9.68 10.17
C GLY A 81 2.43 -8.98 11.37
N GLN A 82 3.64 -8.50 11.17
CA GLN A 82 4.45 -7.88 12.22
C GLN A 82 4.98 -6.52 11.77
N PHE A 83 5.08 -5.62 12.74
CA PHE A 83 5.53 -4.25 12.51
C PHE A 83 6.45 -3.77 13.65
N LYS A 84 7.45 -2.94 13.33
CA LYS A 84 8.29 -2.22 14.27
C LYS A 84 8.03 -0.72 14.19
N ALA A 85 7.67 -0.09 15.29
CA ALA A 85 7.41 1.36 15.34
C ALA A 85 8.69 2.22 15.33
N GLY A 86 9.87 1.63 15.23
CA GLY A 86 11.16 2.35 15.15
C GLY A 86 12.34 1.41 15.32
N LEU A 87 13.55 1.92 15.02
CA LEU A 87 14.81 1.18 14.98
C LEU A 87 15.11 0.35 16.24
N LYS A 88 14.78 0.88 17.40
CA LYS A 88 15.04 0.25 18.71
C LYS A 88 13.82 -0.48 19.30
N LYS A 89 12.73 -0.62 18.53
CA LYS A 89 11.50 -1.27 19.00
C LYS A 89 11.42 -2.71 18.55
N GLY A 90 10.81 -3.56 19.37
CA GLY A 90 10.52 -4.96 19.04
C GLY A 90 9.39 -5.10 18.00
N TRP A 91 9.23 -6.31 17.50
CA TRP A 91 8.13 -6.67 16.63
C TRP A 91 6.80 -6.69 17.40
N MET A 92 5.76 -6.18 16.77
CA MET A 92 4.38 -6.20 17.26
C MET A 92 3.49 -6.81 16.20
N ASN A 93 2.53 -7.62 16.60
CA ASN A 93 1.51 -8.14 15.69
C ASN A 93 0.58 -6.99 15.24
N ILE A 94 0.25 -6.98 13.96
CA ILE A 94 -0.62 -5.98 13.35
C ILE A 94 -1.59 -6.68 12.38
N LYS A 95 -2.82 -6.19 12.35
CA LYS A 95 -3.83 -6.54 11.35
C LYS A 95 -4.14 -5.31 10.53
N GLY A 96 -4.15 -5.45 9.21
CA GLY A 96 -4.38 -4.36 8.29
C GLY A 96 -5.65 -4.54 7.46
N GLU A 97 -6.26 -3.41 7.15
CA GLU A 97 -7.39 -3.28 6.24
C GLU A 97 -7.09 -2.10 5.31
N GLN A 98 -7.15 -2.32 4.00
CA GLN A 98 -6.81 -1.31 2.99
C GLN A 98 -7.82 -1.26 1.86
N TYR A 99 -7.97 -0.09 1.31
CA TYR A 99 -8.78 0.21 0.12
C TYR A 99 -7.93 1.04 -0.83
N ALA A 100 -7.95 0.70 -2.12
CA ALA A 100 -7.20 1.41 -3.15
C ALA A 100 -8.04 1.66 -4.40
N THR A 101 -7.70 2.72 -5.14
CA THR A 101 -8.26 3.08 -6.44
C THR A 101 -7.15 3.30 -7.45
N THR A 102 -7.38 2.98 -8.73
CA THR A 102 -6.36 3.05 -9.80
C THR A 102 -6.60 4.21 -10.77
N GLU A 103 -7.84 4.51 -11.16
CA GLU A 103 -8.18 5.61 -12.08
C GLU A 103 -7.60 6.94 -11.60
N LYS A 104 -7.87 7.27 -10.34
CA LYS A 104 -7.16 8.31 -9.61
C LYS A 104 -6.35 7.65 -8.51
N PRO A 105 -5.02 7.89 -8.47
CA PRO A 105 -4.19 7.37 -7.40
C PRO A 105 -4.79 7.68 -6.04
N GLY A 106 -5.07 6.63 -5.27
CA GLY A 106 -5.62 6.82 -3.95
C GLY A 106 -5.67 5.53 -3.15
N PHE A 107 -5.44 5.65 -1.85
CA PHE A 107 -5.64 4.55 -0.91
C PHE A 107 -5.92 5.07 0.49
N ILE A 108 -6.49 4.22 1.31
CA ILE A 108 -6.54 4.35 2.75
C ILE A 108 -6.26 2.99 3.39
N TRP A 109 -5.32 2.97 4.30
CA TRP A 109 -4.91 1.82 5.09
C TRP A 109 -5.13 2.08 6.56
N LYS A 110 -5.55 1.06 7.29
CA LYS A 110 -5.65 1.05 8.75
C LYS A 110 -4.95 -0.18 9.31
N GLY A 111 -3.90 0.03 10.08
CA GLY A 111 -3.21 -1.00 10.84
C GLY A 111 -3.59 -0.95 12.31
N THR A 112 -3.98 -2.09 12.86
CA THR A 112 -4.43 -2.22 14.26
C THR A 112 -3.49 -3.12 15.03
N THR A 113 -2.96 -2.62 16.12
CA THR A 113 -2.18 -3.37 17.13
C THR A 113 -2.93 -3.40 18.46
N ALA A 114 -2.36 -4.03 19.47
CA ALA A 114 -2.94 -4.01 20.84
C ALA A 114 -3.00 -2.59 21.44
N MET A 115 -2.06 -1.68 21.07
CA MET A 115 -1.90 -0.39 21.73
C MET A 115 -2.28 0.79 20.84
N PHE A 116 -2.09 0.71 19.53
CA PHE A 116 -2.33 1.83 18.62
C PHE A 116 -3.05 1.40 17.35
N ILE A 117 -3.69 2.37 16.72
CA ILE A 117 -4.22 2.30 15.36
C ILE A 117 -3.45 3.30 14.53
N ALA A 118 -2.83 2.84 13.45
CA ALA A 118 -2.21 3.69 12.44
C ALA A 118 -3.12 3.77 11.19
N GLN A 119 -3.15 4.93 10.57
CA GLN A 119 -3.80 5.14 9.27
C GLN A 119 -2.82 5.87 8.36
N ASP A 120 -2.53 5.25 7.22
CA ASP A 120 -1.87 5.91 6.10
C ASP A 120 -2.89 6.10 4.99
N LEU A 121 -2.84 7.25 4.35
CA LEU A 121 -3.75 7.54 3.26
C LEU A 121 -3.13 8.47 2.22
N TYR A 122 -3.57 8.28 0.99
CA TYR A 122 -3.42 9.23 -0.11
C TYR A 122 -4.80 9.45 -0.72
N ILE A 123 -5.43 10.56 -0.42
CA ILE A 123 -6.78 10.90 -0.89
C ILE A 123 -6.75 12.35 -1.38
N ALA A 124 -7.36 12.60 -2.55
CA ALA A 124 -7.41 13.93 -3.16
C ALA A 124 -6.03 14.60 -3.25
N ASP A 125 -5.01 13.83 -3.68
CA ASP A 125 -3.62 14.26 -3.88
C ASP A 125 -2.88 14.69 -2.58
N LYS A 126 -3.38 14.25 -1.43
CA LYS A 126 -2.80 14.54 -0.12
C LYS A 126 -2.46 13.26 0.62
N GLY A 127 -1.18 13.13 0.96
CA GLY A 127 -0.67 12.07 1.83
C GLY A 127 -0.78 12.46 3.30
N ARG A 128 -1.12 11.49 4.15
CA ARG A 128 -1.23 11.70 5.60
C ARG A 128 -0.99 10.42 6.37
N LEU A 129 -0.23 10.54 7.47
CA LEU A 129 -0.05 9.50 8.48
C LEU A 129 -0.72 9.95 9.78
N ILE A 130 -1.58 9.12 10.36
CA ILE A 130 -2.22 9.33 11.65
C ILE A 130 -1.94 8.12 12.54
N VAL A 131 -1.45 8.32 13.74
CA VAL A 131 -1.33 7.26 14.75
C VAL A 131 -2.11 7.67 15.99
N SER A 132 -3.04 6.81 16.38
CA SER A 132 -3.91 7.02 17.57
C SER A 132 -3.58 5.97 18.62
N LEU A 133 -3.25 6.44 19.82
CA LEU A 133 -3.02 5.58 20.98
C LEU A 133 -4.36 5.30 21.67
N PHE A 134 -4.62 4.03 21.98
CA PHE A 134 -5.85 3.54 22.62
C PHE A 134 -7.15 4.06 21.97
N SER A 135 -7.12 4.34 20.65
CA SER A 135 -8.26 4.91 19.90
C SER A 135 -8.75 6.29 20.36
N MET A 136 -8.01 6.98 21.22
CA MET A 136 -8.44 8.27 21.81
C MET A 136 -7.52 9.43 21.46
N ILE A 137 -6.22 9.23 21.51
CA ILE A 137 -5.24 10.32 21.41
C ILE A 137 -4.42 10.16 20.14
N ASN A 138 -4.49 11.14 19.24
CA ASN A 138 -3.62 11.19 18.08
C ASN A 138 -2.22 11.63 18.51
N VAL A 139 -1.27 10.68 18.55
CA VAL A 139 0.14 10.94 18.88
C VAL A 139 0.96 11.31 17.66
N VAL A 140 0.50 10.95 16.45
CA VAL A 140 1.04 11.38 15.17
C VAL A 140 -0.11 11.89 14.29
N ASN A 141 0.12 12.99 13.61
CA ASN A 141 -0.78 13.55 12.60
C ASN A 141 0.06 14.32 11.59
N ALA A 142 0.72 13.58 10.72
CA ALA A 142 1.73 14.11 9.82
C ALA A 142 1.18 14.25 8.40
N LYS A 143 1.55 15.36 7.75
CA LYS A 143 1.14 15.75 6.39
C LYS A 143 2.18 16.69 5.78
N GLY A 144 2.07 16.97 4.49
CA GLY A 144 2.96 17.88 3.77
C GLY A 144 3.57 17.21 2.54
N LYS A 145 4.48 17.91 1.85
CA LYS A 145 5.05 17.47 0.57
C LYS A 145 5.72 16.09 0.65
N GLN A 146 6.46 15.84 1.72
CA GLN A 146 7.16 14.55 1.94
C GLN A 146 6.18 13.40 2.11
N TYR A 147 5.07 13.64 2.82
CA TYR A 147 4.00 12.65 2.98
C TYR A 147 3.21 12.46 1.68
N ASN A 148 2.97 13.54 0.90
CA ASN A 148 2.36 13.39 -0.41
C ASN A 148 3.20 12.49 -1.33
N GLN A 149 4.53 12.70 -1.37
CA GLN A 149 5.44 11.84 -2.13
C GLN A 149 5.48 10.41 -1.55
N GLY A 150 5.63 10.28 -0.25
CA GLY A 150 5.78 8.99 0.42
C GLY A 150 4.55 8.11 0.28
N GLU A 151 3.35 8.67 0.43
CA GLU A 151 2.11 7.89 0.30
C GLU A 151 1.77 7.60 -1.17
N LEU A 152 2.08 8.49 -2.11
CA LEU A 152 1.92 8.19 -3.54
C LEU A 152 2.91 7.12 -4.00
N LEU A 153 4.16 7.10 -3.47
CA LEU A 153 5.11 6.01 -3.69
C LEU A 153 4.59 4.68 -3.13
N ARG A 154 4.01 4.71 -1.92
CA ARG A 154 3.39 3.53 -1.33
C ARG A 154 2.27 2.98 -2.21
N TRP A 155 1.34 3.82 -2.65
CA TRP A 155 0.28 3.43 -3.58
C TRP A 155 0.84 2.79 -4.87
N LEU A 156 1.89 3.41 -5.44
CA LEU A 156 2.54 2.88 -6.65
C LEU A 156 3.21 1.52 -6.38
N GLY A 157 3.96 1.37 -5.29
CA GLY A 157 4.61 0.10 -4.93
C GLY A 157 3.60 -1.02 -4.64
N GLU A 158 2.51 -0.69 -3.96
CA GLU A 158 1.44 -1.65 -3.65
C GLU A 158 0.56 -1.99 -4.87
N SER A 159 0.74 -1.31 -6.02
CA SER A 159 0.08 -1.67 -7.29
C SER A 159 0.43 -3.07 -7.78
N ILE A 160 1.44 -3.72 -7.24
CA ILE A 160 1.73 -5.14 -7.47
C ILE A 160 0.56 -6.04 -7.04
N LEU A 161 -0.29 -5.59 -6.13
CA LEU A 161 -1.51 -6.28 -5.69
C LEU A 161 -2.72 -6.07 -6.64
N TYR A 162 -2.62 -5.12 -7.56
CA TYR A 162 -3.59 -4.85 -8.64
C TYR A 162 -2.83 -4.55 -9.94
N PRO A 163 -2.19 -5.58 -10.52
CA PRO A 163 -1.07 -5.44 -11.45
C PRO A 163 -1.40 -4.80 -12.80
N THR A 164 -2.67 -4.73 -13.20
CA THR A 164 -3.06 -3.97 -14.39
C THR A 164 -2.72 -2.47 -14.27
N ASN A 165 -2.53 -1.97 -13.04
CA ASN A 165 -2.09 -0.60 -12.79
C ASN A 165 -0.61 -0.35 -13.15
N PHE A 166 0.18 -1.40 -13.37
CA PHE A 166 1.56 -1.29 -13.86
C PHE A 166 1.68 -1.28 -15.38
N LEU A 167 0.58 -1.50 -16.12
CA LEU A 167 0.59 -1.40 -17.58
C LEU A 167 0.96 0.02 -18.03
N PRO A 168 1.65 0.15 -19.15
CA PRO A 168 2.07 1.46 -19.67
C PRO A 168 0.89 2.41 -19.89
N SER A 169 1.13 3.68 -19.63
CA SER A 169 0.16 4.76 -19.85
C SER A 169 0.88 6.09 -20.10
N ASP A 170 0.15 7.16 -20.35
CA ASP A 170 0.74 8.50 -20.46
C ASP A 170 1.52 8.92 -19.21
N LYS A 171 1.16 8.36 -18.04
CA LYS A 171 1.76 8.67 -16.73
C LYS A 171 2.82 7.67 -16.31
N LEU A 172 2.75 6.43 -16.79
CA LEU A 172 3.57 5.30 -16.34
C LEU A 172 4.37 4.71 -17.49
N LYS A 173 5.70 4.67 -17.34
CA LYS A 173 6.62 4.17 -18.36
C LYS A 173 7.67 3.24 -17.76
N TRP A 174 8.08 2.25 -18.56
CA TRP A 174 9.11 1.31 -18.25
C TRP A 174 10.37 1.55 -19.07
N PHE A 175 11.54 1.45 -18.45
CA PHE A 175 12.84 1.59 -19.11
C PHE A 175 13.72 0.41 -18.76
N PRO A 176 14.50 -0.14 -19.72
CA PRO A 176 15.40 -1.25 -19.46
C PRO A 176 16.57 -0.80 -18.57
N ILE A 177 17.03 -1.70 -17.68
CA ILE A 177 18.31 -1.59 -16.98
C ILE A 177 19.17 -2.77 -17.39
N ASP A 178 18.71 -4.01 -17.18
CA ASP A 178 19.36 -5.25 -17.57
C ASP A 178 18.31 -6.38 -17.76
N ASP A 179 18.78 -7.63 -17.91
CA ASP A 179 17.89 -8.78 -18.18
C ASP A 179 16.98 -9.17 -16.99
N LYS A 180 17.27 -8.67 -15.79
CA LYS A 180 16.52 -8.94 -14.54
C LYS A 180 15.97 -7.70 -13.87
N THR A 181 16.30 -6.51 -14.37
CA THR A 181 15.89 -5.24 -13.76
C THR A 181 15.34 -4.27 -14.78
N ALA A 182 14.32 -3.54 -14.36
CA ALA A 182 13.77 -2.43 -15.13
C ALA A 182 13.45 -1.24 -14.22
N LYS A 183 13.44 -0.03 -14.80
CA LYS A 183 13.01 1.19 -14.12
C LYS A 183 11.56 1.48 -14.48
N LEU A 184 10.70 1.53 -13.48
CA LEU A 184 9.35 2.08 -13.57
C LEU A 184 9.40 3.56 -13.24
N THR A 185 8.80 4.41 -14.07
CA THR A 185 8.59 5.83 -13.78
C THR A 185 7.10 6.15 -13.80
N PHE A 186 6.68 7.00 -12.89
CA PHE A 186 5.32 7.47 -12.81
C PHE A 186 5.32 8.98 -12.58
N ASN A 187 4.64 9.73 -13.43
CA ASN A 187 4.50 11.18 -13.27
C ASN A 187 3.03 11.53 -13.01
N TYR A 188 2.77 12.01 -11.83
CA TYR A 188 1.42 12.40 -11.44
C TYR A 188 1.39 13.84 -10.94
N LYS A 189 0.67 14.71 -11.67
CA LYS A 189 0.53 16.13 -11.33
C LYS A 189 1.87 16.85 -11.10
N GLY A 190 2.87 16.54 -11.94
CA GLY A 190 4.20 17.13 -11.84
C GLY A 190 5.09 16.55 -10.73
N LEU A 191 4.65 15.50 -10.03
CA LEU A 191 5.46 14.75 -9.07
C LEU A 191 6.04 13.51 -9.75
N PRO A 192 7.34 13.51 -10.10
CA PRO A 192 7.99 12.34 -10.70
C PRO A 192 8.34 11.33 -9.61
N LEU A 193 7.93 10.10 -9.80
CA LEU A 193 8.26 8.95 -8.96
C LEU A 193 8.96 7.89 -9.79
N PHE A 194 9.75 7.04 -9.15
CA PHE A 194 10.34 5.89 -9.83
C PHE A 194 10.55 4.72 -8.85
N PHE A 195 10.60 3.53 -9.43
CA PHE A 195 11.13 2.32 -8.79
C PHE A 195 12.15 1.65 -9.71
N LYS A 196 13.23 1.14 -9.11
CA LYS A 196 14.02 0.07 -9.70
C LYS A 196 13.37 -1.24 -9.28
N ILE A 197 12.99 -2.06 -10.24
CA ILE A 197 12.24 -3.30 -10.01
C ILE A 197 13.07 -4.47 -10.48
N THR A 198 13.24 -5.47 -9.61
CA THR A 198 13.99 -6.69 -9.87
C THR A 198 13.02 -7.85 -10.04
N PHE A 199 13.29 -8.69 -11.05
CA PHE A 199 12.50 -9.84 -11.43
C PHE A 199 13.33 -11.13 -11.31
N ASN A 200 12.68 -12.24 -11.01
CA ASN A 200 13.28 -13.55 -11.11
C ASN A 200 13.16 -14.13 -12.55
N ASP A 201 13.70 -15.31 -12.76
CA ASP A 201 13.78 -15.94 -14.09
C ASP A 201 12.41 -16.36 -14.65
N ILE A 202 11.41 -16.59 -13.78
CA ILE A 202 10.05 -16.95 -14.20
C ILE A 202 9.16 -15.72 -14.46
N GLY A 203 9.64 -14.51 -14.13
CA GLY A 203 8.93 -13.25 -14.37
C GLY A 203 8.29 -12.63 -13.14
N GLU A 204 8.43 -13.19 -11.93
CA GLU A 204 7.91 -12.55 -10.71
C GLU A 204 8.78 -11.36 -10.31
N ILE A 205 8.15 -10.29 -9.88
CA ILE A 205 8.84 -9.21 -9.14
C ILE A 205 9.26 -9.76 -7.78
N THR A 206 10.52 -9.53 -7.41
CA THR A 206 11.07 -9.95 -6.11
C THR A 206 11.43 -8.77 -5.21
N GLU A 207 11.82 -7.64 -5.81
CA GLU A 207 12.21 -6.44 -5.07
C GLU A 207 11.84 -5.17 -5.85
N MET A 208 11.37 -4.17 -5.15
CA MET A 208 11.13 -2.81 -5.66
C MET A 208 11.84 -1.81 -4.75
N GLU A 209 12.72 -0.98 -5.33
CA GLU A 209 13.57 -0.03 -4.63
C GLU A 209 13.33 1.40 -5.12
N THR A 210 13.22 2.35 -4.20
CA THR A 210 13.08 3.76 -4.50
C THR A 210 13.69 4.66 -3.43
N LYS A 211 13.76 5.97 -3.69
CA LYS A 211 14.07 6.99 -2.68
C LYS A 211 12.77 7.55 -2.09
N ARG A 212 12.61 7.41 -0.77
CA ARG A 212 11.45 7.88 -0.01
C ARG A 212 11.89 8.62 1.25
N TYR A 213 11.13 9.61 1.67
CA TYR A 213 11.38 10.27 2.95
C TYR A 213 11.01 9.36 4.12
N MET A 214 12.00 9.01 4.96
CA MET A 214 11.81 8.29 6.24
C MET A 214 11.30 9.22 7.35
N GLY A 215 11.29 10.52 7.10
CA GLY A 215 10.83 11.59 7.96
C GLY A 215 10.83 12.88 7.17
N VAL A 216 10.87 14.03 7.83
CA VAL A 216 10.73 15.31 7.14
C VAL A 216 11.95 15.64 6.27
N ASN A 217 13.17 15.30 6.72
CA ASN A 217 14.42 15.73 6.06
C ASN A 217 15.34 14.55 5.69
N ASN A 218 14.92 13.31 5.87
CA ASN A 218 15.75 12.13 5.66
C ASN A 218 15.25 11.33 4.46
N LEU A 219 15.93 11.47 3.31
CA LEU A 219 15.63 10.77 2.07
C LEU A 219 16.47 9.48 1.99
N GLU A 220 15.85 8.36 2.29
CA GLU A 220 16.52 7.05 2.35
C GLU A 220 16.06 6.11 1.23
N THR A 221 16.80 5.03 1.04
CA THR A 221 16.39 3.96 0.14
C THR A 221 15.32 3.12 0.82
N TRP A 222 14.13 3.09 0.23
CA TRP A 222 12.99 2.30 0.67
C TRP A 222 12.81 1.09 -0.25
N VAL A 223 12.65 -0.09 0.35
CA VAL A 223 12.62 -1.36 -0.37
C VAL A 223 11.39 -2.15 0.04
N ILE A 224 10.70 -2.67 -0.96
CA ILE A 224 9.61 -3.64 -0.82
C ILE A 224 10.11 -4.95 -1.43
N LYS A 225 10.25 -6.00 -0.61
CA LYS A 225 10.49 -7.37 -1.07
C LYS A 225 9.18 -8.14 -1.06
N VAL A 226 8.97 -8.92 -2.10
CA VAL A 226 7.74 -9.70 -2.25
C VAL A 226 8.06 -11.14 -2.64
N SER A 227 7.18 -12.05 -2.24
CA SER A 227 7.29 -13.48 -2.52
C SER A 227 5.95 -14.19 -2.35
N ASP A 228 5.95 -15.50 -2.54
CA ASP A 228 4.80 -16.38 -2.30
C ASP A 228 3.60 -15.97 -3.18
N TYR A 229 3.82 -16.00 -4.51
CA TYR A 229 2.79 -15.68 -5.49
C TYR A 229 1.67 -16.71 -5.48
N LYS A 230 0.44 -16.24 -5.39
CA LYS A 230 -0.78 -17.06 -5.40
C LYS A 230 -1.86 -16.41 -6.24
N GLU A 231 -2.68 -17.22 -6.85
CA GLU A 231 -3.87 -16.75 -7.53
C GLU A 231 -4.98 -16.50 -6.49
N LEU A 232 -5.35 -15.25 -6.31
CA LEU A 232 -6.45 -14.82 -5.45
C LEU A 232 -7.45 -14.01 -6.28
N ASN A 233 -8.70 -14.43 -6.26
CA ASN A 233 -9.78 -13.81 -7.06
C ASN A 233 -9.39 -13.61 -8.54
N ASN A 234 -8.84 -14.65 -9.16
CA ASN A 234 -8.39 -14.72 -10.55
C ASN A 234 -7.23 -13.77 -10.92
N VAL A 235 -6.50 -13.25 -9.95
CA VAL A 235 -5.30 -12.44 -10.15
C VAL A 235 -4.11 -13.10 -9.44
N LEU A 236 -3.01 -13.31 -10.17
CA LEU A 236 -1.78 -13.84 -9.61
C LEU A 236 -0.98 -12.70 -8.98
N ILE A 237 -0.80 -12.75 -7.67
CA ILE A 237 -0.14 -11.70 -6.88
C ILE A 237 0.77 -12.28 -5.81
N PRO A 238 1.80 -11.55 -5.36
CA PRO A 238 2.56 -11.94 -4.18
C PRO A 238 1.69 -11.80 -2.93
N THR A 239 1.80 -12.77 -2.02
CA THR A 239 1.05 -12.75 -0.77
C THR A 239 1.92 -12.41 0.44
N ARG A 240 3.25 -12.43 0.32
CA ARG A 240 4.19 -12.07 1.39
C ARG A 240 4.99 -10.84 1.05
N PHE A 241 5.05 -9.92 2.01
CA PHE A 241 5.75 -8.63 1.91
C PHE A 241 6.72 -8.45 3.06
N GLU A 242 7.95 -8.01 2.75
CA GLU A 242 8.89 -7.44 3.70
C GLU A 242 9.23 -6.01 3.26
N VAL A 243 9.05 -5.04 4.15
CA VAL A 243 9.32 -3.64 3.85
C VAL A 243 10.43 -3.12 4.75
N LEU A 244 11.43 -2.52 4.14
CA LEU A 244 12.63 -2.10 4.84
C LEU A 244 13.18 -0.76 4.35
N TRP A 245 13.98 -0.17 5.19
CA TRP A 245 14.86 0.94 4.86
C TRP A 245 16.29 0.41 4.73
N ARG A 246 16.96 0.72 3.63
CA ARG A 246 18.39 0.45 3.43
C ARG A 246 19.16 1.67 3.90
N LEU A 247 19.66 1.59 5.12
CA LEU A 247 20.37 2.67 5.80
C LEU A 247 21.87 2.46 5.72
N GLU A 248 22.66 3.50 6.01
CA GLU A 248 24.12 3.41 6.06
C GLU A 248 24.63 2.31 7.01
N LYS A 249 23.94 2.11 8.14
CA LYS A 249 24.28 1.10 9.16
C LYS A 249 23.67 -0.29 8.91
N GLY A 250 23.08 -0.52 7.75
CA GLY A 250 22.43 -1.79 7.36
C GLY A 250 20.92 -1.68 7.20
N ASP A 251 20.32 -2.75 6.73
CA ASP A 251 18.88 -2.83 6.44
C ASP A 251 18.04 -2.84 7.72
N PHE A 252 17.05 -1.97 7.78
CA PHE A 252 16.03 -1.94 8.83
C PHE A 252 14.70 -2.42 8.29
N CYS A 253 14.42 -3.73 8.44
CA CYS A 253 13.10 -4.28 8.16
C CYS A 253 12.13 -3.89 9.27
N TYR A 254 11.07 -3.15 8.90
CA TYR A 254 10.10 -2.64 9.86
C TYR A 254 8.69 -3.20 9.68
N ALA A 255 8.40 -3.85 8.55
CA ALA A 255 7.10 -4.46 8.31
C ALA A 255 7.25 -5.80 7.59
N LYS A 256 6.49 -6.81 8.04
CA LYS A 256 6.32 -8.12 7.42
C LYS A 256 4.84 -8.41 7.38
N PHE A 257 4.26 -8.54 6.18
CA PHE A 257 2.83 -8.72 6.01
C PHE A 257 2.54 -9.92 5.14
N ASP A 258 1.52 -10.68 5.52
CA ASP A 258 0.91 -11.73 4.71
C ASP A 258 -0.50 -11.28 4.31
N ILE A 259 -0.79 -11.27 3.01
CA ILE A 259 -2.12 -10.95 2.47
C ILE A 259 -3.05 -12.12 2.80
N THR A 260 -4.12 -11.83 3.53
CA THR A 260 -5.10 -12.84 3.97
C THR A 260 -6.38 -12.81 3.14
N ASP A 261 -6.70 -11.66 2.54
CA ASP A 261 -7.88 -11.51 1.70
C ASP A 261 -7.68 -10.33 0.75
N ILE A 262 -8.14 -10.46 -0.49
CA ILE A 262 -8.17 -9.37 -1.47
C ILE A 262 -9.39 -9.53 -2.37
N GLU A 263 -10.09 -8.44 -2.64
CA GLU A 263 -11.20 -8.42 -3.58
C GLU A 263 -11.07 -7.21 -4.50
N TYR A 264 -11.52 -7.38 -5.74
CA TYR A 264 -11.41 -6.38 -6.78
C TYR A 264 -12.77 -5.85 -7.18
N ASP A 265 -12.81 -4.60 -7.63
CA ASP A 265 -13.95 -3.91 -8.23
C ASP A 265 -15.24 -3.95 -7.38
N LYS A 266 -15.06 -3.98 -6.06
CA LYS A 266 -16.11 -3.83 -5.05
C LYS A 266 -15.91 -2.53 -4.28
N PRO A 267 -16.44 -1.38 -4.75
CA PRO A 267 -16.24 -0.07 -4.12
C PRO A 267 -17.08 0.11 -2.86
N VAL A 268 -17.02 -0.87 -1.98
CA VAL A 268 -17.69 -0.86 -0.67
C VAL A 268 -16.71 -1.35 0.40
N LYS A 269 -16.92 -0.93 1.64
CA LYS A 269 -16.12 -1.42 2.76
C LYS A 269 -16.40 -2.91 3.01
N PHE A 270 -15.39 -3.62 3.55
CA PHE A 270 -15.56 -5.00 4.05
C PHE A 270 -16.64 -5.10 5.12
#